data_5be939283b4bbefdb4e51151d93d4d66
#
_entry.id   5be939283b4bbefdb4e51151d93d4d66
#
_cell.length_a   1.000
_cell.length_b   1.000
_cell.length_c   1.000
_cell.angle_alpha   90.00
_cell.angle_beta   90.00
_cell.angle_gamma   90.00
#
_symmetry.space_group_name_H-M   'P 1'
#
loop_
_entity.id
_entity.type
_entity.pdbx_description
1 polymer ?
#
loop_
_entity_poly.entity_id
_entity_poly.type
_entity_poly.pdbx_seq_one_letter_code
_entity_poly.pdbx_strand_id
1 'polypeptide(L)'
;GLIHDVADFYQLTVDDIAGLDTGRTYASSNSKKGVKKGDPIPVGLKTAEKIIAELNKSKSQPLGRVLFALGIRHVGKSVGEVIAERFLSIDKLILASEEDIAECEGIGPKIAASVKQFLAVPENLAVLERLRQAGLSLEVDLGAAHAQAAADAGVAGELADAQPLAGLTFVLTGTLVNRTRDEAGAALKVLGAKVSG
;
A
#
# COMPACT_ATOMS: atom_id res chain seq x y z
N GLY A 1 -25.57 7.53 -0.08
CA GLY A 1 -24.87 6.46 -0.79
C GLY A 1 -24.06 5.62 0.17
N LEU A 2 -23.59 4.46 -0.26
CA LEU A 2 -22.73 3.58 0.53
C LEU A 2 -21.30 4.09 0.65
N ILE A 3 -20.89 4.97 -0.23
CA ILE A 3 -19.51 5.46 -0.37
C ILE A 3 -19.52 6.98 -0.42
N HIS A 4 -18.74 7.63 0.45
CA HIS A 4 -18.49 9.06 0.51
C HIS A 4 -17.03 9.37 0.16
N ASP A 5 -16.11 8.50 0.56
CA ASP A 5 -14.69 8.57 0.22
C ASP A 5 -14.06 7.18 -0.02
N VAL A 6 -12.78 7.16 -0.37
CA VAL A 6 -12.09 5.91 -0.74
C VAL A 6 -11.94 4.93 0.43
N ALA A 7 -12.00 5.38 1.68
CA ALA A 7 -11.88 4.50 2.83
C ALA A 7 -13.15 3.66 3.05
N ASP A 8 -14.31 4.14 2.58
CA ASP A 8 -15.58 3.40 2.69
C ASP A 8 -15.54 2.09 1.90
N PHE A 9 -14.77 2.01 0.80
CA PHE A 9 -14.64 0.76 0.05
C PHE A 9 -14.16 -0.41 0.91
N TYR A 10 -13.32 -0.15 1.90
CA TYR A 10 -12.75 -1.16 2.78
C TYR A 10 -13.69 -1.60 3.92
N GLN A 11 -14.82 -0.94 4.06
CA GLN A 11 -15.88 -1.29 5.04
C GLN A 11 -17.02 -2.08 4.40
N LEU A 12 -17.06 -2.17 3.06
CA LEU A 12 -18.10 -2.89 2.35
C LEU A 12 -18.01 -4.40 2.60
N THR A 13 -19.18 -5.00 2.75
CA THR A 13 -19.36 -6.46 2.83
C THR A 13 -19.79 -7.04 1.47
N VAL A 14 -19.70 -8.35 1.33
CA VAL A 14 -20.22 -9.05 0.15
C VAL A 14 -21.71 -8.75 -0.05
N ASP A 15 -22.49 -8.72 1.03
CA ASP A 15 -23.94 -8.49 0.98
C ASP A 15 -24.28 -7.07 0.52
N ASP A 16 -23.48 -6.06 0.96
CA ASP A 16 -23.65 -4.67 0.51
C ASP A 16 -23.52 -4.53 -1.00
N ILE A 17 -22.63 -5.30 -1.61
CA ILE A 17 -22.31 -5.23 -3.04
C ILE A 17 -23.23 -6.14 -3.86
N ALA A 18 -23.54 -7.36 -3.37
CA ALA A 18 -24.22 -8.38 -4.14
C ALA A 18 -25.63 -7.95 -4.61
N GLY A 19 -26.33 -7.16 -3.78
CA GLY A 19 -27.67 -6.65 -4.05
C GLY A 19 -27.71 -5.38 -4.91
N LEU A 20 -26.57 -4.73 -5.19
CA LEU A 20 -26.54 -3.50 -5.96
C LEU A 20 -27.03 -3.73 -7.40
N ASP A 21 -27.84 -2.80 -7.90
CA ASP A 21 -28.29 -2.81 -9.28
C ASP A 21 -27.13 -2.44 -10.22
N THR A 22 -26.90 -3.26 -11.23
CA THR A 22 -25.88 -2.97 -12.27
C THR A 22 -26.32 -1.91 -13.27
N GLY A 23 -27.54 -1.40 -13.18
CA GLY A 23 -28.17 -0.54 -14.19
C GLY A 23 -28.55 -1.29 -15.46
N ARG A 24 -28.47 -2.62 -15.48
CA ARG A 24 -28.85 -3.49 -16.59
C ARG A 24 -30.10 -4.28 -16.23
N THR A 25 -30.86 -4.69 -17.26
CA THR A 25 -32.07 -5.50 -17.08
C THR A 25 -31.97 -6.80 -17.86
N TYR A 26 -32.71 -7.83 -17.41
CA TYR A 26 -32.79 -9.10 -18.12
C TYR A 26 -33.49 -8.91 -19.48
N ALA A 27 -32.86 -9.34 -20.56
CA ALA A 27 -33.38 -9.27 -21.93
C ALA A 27 -34.54 -10.25 -22.15
N SER A 28 -34.65 -11.35 -21.38
CA SER A 28 -35.70 -12.36 -21.45
C SER A 28 -36.02 -12.92 -20.07
N SER A 29 -37.25 -13.44 -19.94
CA SER A 29 -37.68 -14.13 -18.71
C SER A 29 -37.05 -15.51 -18.58
N ASN A 30 -36.70 -15.90 -17.35
CA ASN A 30 -36.20 -17.23 -17.02
C ASN A 30 -36.93 -17.78 -15.78
N SER A 31 -37.93 -18.61 -16.02
CA SER A 31 -38.79 -19.18 -14.96
C SER A 31 -38.01 -20.02 -13.95
N LYS A 32 -36.92 -20.70 -14.35
CA LYS A 32 -36.08 -21.48 -13.43
C LYS A 32 -35.32 -20.60 -12.43
N LYS A 33 -35.06 -19.36 -12.81
CA LYS A 33 -34.41 -18.37 -11.95
C LYS A 33 -35.36 -17.37 -11.31
N GLY A 34 -36.66 -17.47 -11.60
CA GLY A 34 -37.69 -16.57 -11.08
C GLY A 34 -37.58 -15.13 -11.60
N VAL A 35 -36.83 -14.87 -12.71
CA VAL A 35 -36.63 -13.54 -13.26
C VAL A 35 -37.51 -13.28 -14.47
N LYS A 36 -37.97 -12.04 -14.63
CA LYS A 36 -38.78 -11.58 -15.76
C LYS A 36 -37.94 -10.65 -16.67
N LYS A 37 -38.39 -10.56 -17.92
CA LYS A 37 -37.81 -9.55 -18.83
C LYS A 37 -38.03 -8.15 -18.24
N GLY A 38 -36.97 -7.37 -18.17
CA GLY A 38 -37.01 -6.02 -17.60
C GLY A 38 -36.65 -5.94 -16.10
N ASP A 39 -36.57 -7.08 -15.41
CA ASP A 39 -36.09 -7.06 -14.02
C ASP A 39 -34.64 -6.57 -13.96
N PRO A 40 -34.24 -5.83 -12.89
CA PRO A 40 -32.88 -5.37 -12.72
C PRO A 40 -31.93 -6.55 -12.51
N ILE A 41 -30.72 -6.46 -13.05
CA ILE A 41 -29.67 -7.45 -12.85
C ILE A 41 -28.80 -6.99 -11.68
N PRO A 42 -28.79 -7.72 -10.55
CA PRO A 42 -27.89 -7.40 -9.43
C PRO A 42 -26.44 -7.75 -9.78
N VAL A 43 -25.50 -7.17 -9.05
CA VAL A 43 -24.06 -7.51 -9.14
C VAL A 43 -23.84 -9.01 -8.92
N GLY A 44 -24.53 -9.58 -7.93
CA GLY A 44 -24.50 -10.99 -7.59
C GLY A 44 -23.30 -11.38 -6.73
N LEU A 45 -23.49 -12.45 -5.94
CA LEU A 45 -22.51 -12.91 -4.94
C LEU A 45 -21.11 -13.14 -5.49
N LYS A 46 -20.97 -13.88 -6.59
CA LYS A 46 -19.63 -14.20 -7.16
C LYS A 46 -18.84 -12.96 -7.57
N THR A 47 -19.50 -11.92 -8.05
CA THR A 47 -18.85 -10.66 -8.42
C THR A 47 -18.50 -9.87 -7.17
N ALA A 48 -19.40 -9.81 -6.19
CA ALA A 48 -19.17 -9.16 -4.91
C ALA A 48 -17.98 -9.78 -4.16
N GLU A 49 -17.92 -11.12 -4.08
CA GLU A 49 -16.79 -11.87 -3.49
C GLU A 49 -15.45 -11.50 -4.17
N LYS A 50 -15.42 -11.42 -5.50
CA LYS A 50 -14.22 -11.01 -6.23
C LYS A 50 -13.82 -9.57 -5.93
N ILE A 51 -14.77 -8.65 -5.85
CA ILE A 51 -14.50 -7.25 -5.50
C ILE A 51 -13.90 -7.18 -4.09
N ILE A 52 -14.50 -7.84 -3.11
CA ILE A 52 -13.96 -7.85 -1.74
C ILE A 52 -12.59 -8.50 -1.68
N ALA A 53 -12.34 -9.58 -2.44
CA ALA A 53 -11.02 -10.21 -2.51
C ALA A 53 -9.96 -9.26 -3.07
N GLU A 54 -10.26 -8.51 -4.15
CA GLU A 54 -9.33 -7.53 -4.71
C GLU A 54 -9.13 -6.32 -3.78
N LEU A 55 -10.17 -5.85 -3.07
CA LEU A 55 -10.02 -4.82 -2.04
C LEU A 55 -9.10 -5.30 -0.90
N ASN A 56 -9.27 -6.52 -0.42
CA ASN A 56 -8.39 -7.07 0.61
C ASN A 56 -6.94 -7.21 0.11
N LYS A 57 -6.74 -7.65 -1.11
CA LYS A 57 -5.42 -7.74 -1.73
C LYS A 57 -4.77 -6.36 -1.94
N SER A 58 -5.57 -5.32 -2.16
CA SER A 58 -5.05 -3.96 -2.30
C SER A 58 -4.46 -3.38 -1.01
N LYS A 59 -4.82 -3.91 0.16
CA LYS A 59 -4.29 -3.46 1.46
C LYS A 59 -2.79 -3.66 1.61
N SER A 60 -2.23 -4.67 0.95
CA SER A 60 -0.79 -4.97 0.94
C SER A 60 0.00 -4.25 -0.16
N GLN A 61 -0.62 -3.31 -0.88
CA GLN A 61 0.10 -2.54 -1.88
C GLN A 61 1.12 -1.60 -1.23
N PRO A 62 2.30 -1.38 -1.86
CA PRO A 62 3.35 -0.53 -1.31
C PRO A 62 2.89 0.94 -1.22
N LEU A 63 3.49 1.68 -0.27
CA LEU A 63 3.18 3.09 0.00
C LEU A 63 3.17 3.96 -1.27
N GLY A 64 4.13 3.78 -2.18
CA GLY A 64 4.17 4.55 -3.43
C GLY A 64 2.91 4.38 -4.29
N ARG A 65 2.33 3.17 -4.27
CA ARG A 65 1.08 2.89 -4.97
C ARG A 65 -0.14 3.51 -4.28
N VAL A 66 -0.12 3.55 -2.96
CA VAL A 66 -1.16 4.25 -2.17
C VAL A 66 -1.12 5.74 -2.47
N LEU A 67 0.06 6.37 -2.45
CA LEU A 67 0.23 7.79 -2.79
C LEU A 67 -0.29 8.13 -4.19
N PHE A 68 -0.01 7.29 -5.18
CA PHE A 68 -0.58 7.43 -6.52
C PHE A 68 -2.11 7.31 -6.51
N ALA A 69 -2.67 6.32 -5.78
CA ALA A 69 -4.11 6.06 -5.73
C ALA A 69 -4.90 7.16 -5.01
N LEU A 70 -4.27 7.94 -4.14
CA LEU A 70 -4.89 9.11 -3.46
C LEU A 70 -5.21 10.25 -4.43
N GLY A 71 -4.71 10.21 -5.67
CA GLY A 71 -5.01 11.23 -6.67
C GLY A 71 -4.40 12.59 -6.40
N ILE A 72 -3.30 12.65 -5.67
CA ILE A 72 -2.56 13.89 -5.41
C ILE A 72 -2.11 14.49 -6.74
N ARG A 73 -2.43 15.76 -6.97
CA ARG A 73 -2.11 16.41 -8.23
C ARG A 73 -0.61 16.34 -8.53
N HIS A 74 -0.25 15.97 -9.74
CA HIS A 74 1.11 15.75 -10.23
C HIS A 74 1.85 14.56 -9.64
N VAL A 75 1.24 13.79 -8.73
CA VAL A 75 1.83 12.56 -8.20
C VAL A 75 1.38 11.38 -9.05
N GLY A 76 2.22 10.98 -9.99
CA GLY A 76 2.08 9.74 -10.76
C GLY A 76 2.73 8.55 -10.05
N LYS A 77 2.73 7.37 -10.68
CA LYS A 77 3.31 6.15 -10.12
C LYS A 77 4.77 6.37 -9.71
N SER A 78 5.62 6.85 -10.63
CA SER A 78 7.06 7.05 -10.37
C SER A 78 7.33 8.07 -9.26
N VAL A 79 6.58 9.19 -9.25
CA VAL A 79 6.70 10.21 -8.19
C VAL A 79 6.29 9.63 -6.83
N GLY A 80 5.20 8.84 -6.80
CA GLY A 80 4.78 8.15 -5.58
C GLY A 80 5.83 7.18 -5.05
N GLU A 81 6.51 6.44 -5.92
CA GLU A 81 7.61 5.53 -5.58
C GLU A 81 8.80 6.30 -4.99
N VAL A 82 9.26 7.37 -5.65
CA VAL A 82 10.36 8.23 -5.15
C VAL A 82 10.05 8.81 -3.76
N ILE A 83 8.83 9.32 -3.56
CA ILE A 83 8.38 9.84 -2.26
C ILE A 83 8.39 8.73 -1.20
N ALA A 84 7.86 7.55 -1.53
CA ALA A 84 7.82 6.43 -0.60
C ALA A 84 9.21 5.95 -0.20
N GLU A 85 10.15 5.87 -1.13
CA GLU A 85 11.55 5.50 -0.87
C GLU A 85 12.27 6.51 0.02
N ARG A 86 12.01 7.81 -0.18
CA ARG A 86 12.67 8.89 0.59
C ARG A 86 12.14 9.02 2.01
N PHE A 87 10.81 8.96 2.18
CA PHE A 87 10.17 9.24 3.47
C PHE A 87 9.78 7.98 4.26
N LEU A 88 9.67 6.82 3.60
CA LEU A 88 9.40 5.51 4.18
C LEU A 88 8.05 5.35 4.90
N SER A 89 7.38 6.44 5.26
CA SER A 89 6.04 6.40 5.87
C SER A 89 5.26 7.68 5.57
N ILE A 90 3.93 7.55 5.61
CA ILE A 90 3.05 8.71 5.44
C ILE A 90 3.24 9.73 6.57
N ASP A 91 3.54 9.29 7.79
CA ASP A 91 3.74 10.16 8.94
C ASP A 91 4.99 11.03 8.78
N LYS A 92 6.10 10.46 8.27
CA LYS A 92 7.30 11.22 7.95
C LYS A 92 7.05 12.20 6.81
N LEU A 93 6.26 11.82 5.80
CA LEU A 93 5.87 12.71 4.71
C LEU A 93 5.01 13.89 5.19
N ILE A 94 4.10 13.66 6.14
CA ILE A 94 3.29 14.71 6.76
C ILE A 94 4.18 15.74 7.46
N LEU A 95 5.21 15.27 8.18
CA LEU A 95 6.14 16.11 8.94
C LEU A 95 7.19 16.82 8.07
N ALA A 96 7.47 16.30 6.87
CA ALA A 96 8.47 16.87 5.95
C ALA A 96 8.07 18.28 5.49
N SER A 97 9.06 19.15 5.25
CA SER A 97 8.83 20.45 4.64
C SER A 97 8.59 20.34 3.13
N GLU A 98 8.14 21.42 2.50
CA GLU A 98 7.99 21.47 1.03
C GLU A 98 9.38 21.36 0.36
N GLU A 99 10.38 21.96 0.97
CA GLU A 99 11.78 21.92 0.52
C GLU A 99 12.34 20.48 0.55
N ASP A 100 12.13 19.73 1.65
CA ASP A 100 12.56 18.33 1.76
C ASP A 100 11.95 17.45 0.66
N ILE A 101 10.70 17.72 0.29
CA ILE A 101 10.02 16.99 -0.78
C ILE A 101 10.56 17.40 -2.15
N ALA A 102 10.86 18.69 -2.33
CA ALA A 102 11.40 19.20 -3.59
C ALA A 102 12.85 18.77 -3.87
N GLU A 103 13.61 18.36 -2.82
CA GLU A 103 14.95 17.79 -2.95
C GLU A 103 14.97 16.37 -3.53
N CYS A 104 13.83 15.68 -3.56
CA CYS A 104 13.78 14.35 -4.15
C CYS A 104 14.04 14.40 -5.65
N GLU A 105 14.77 13.43 -6.18
CA GLU A 105 15.09 13.35 -7.60
C GLU A 105 13.81 13.32 -8.46
N GLY A 106 13.74 14.20 -9.45
CA GLY A 106 12.58 14.32 -10.34
C GLY A 106 11.34 14.99 -9.72
N ILE A 107 11.44 15.51 -8.49
CA ILE A 107 10.36 16.22 -7.81
C ILE A 107 10.73 17.71 -7.71
N GLY A 108 10.00 18.55 -8.43
CA GLY A 108 10.18 19.99 -8.38
C GLY A 108 9.25 20.66 -7.37
N PRO A 109 9.44 21.98 -7.11
CA PRO A 109 8.63 22.74 -6.15
C PRO A 109 7.11 22.62 -6.38
N LYS A 110 6.69 22.55 -7.65
CA LYS A 110 5.27 22.43 -8.01
C LYS A 110 4.64 21.13 -7.53
N ILE A 111 5.39 20.03 -7.57
CA ILE A 111 4.92 18.72 -7.10
C ILE A 111 4.92 18.73 -5.57
N ALA A 112 6.00 19.22 -4.96
CA ALA A 112 6.13 19.34 -3.50
C ALA A 112 4.99 20.16 -2.89
N ALA A 113 4.69 21.33 -3.47
CA ALA A 113 3.56 22.16 -3.08
C ALA A 113 2.22 21.40 -3.17
N SER A 114 2.00 20.63 -4.25
CA SER A 114 0.77 19.84 -4.41
C SER A 114 0.63 18.76 -3.33
N VAL A 115 1.73 18.10 -2.96
CA VAL A 115 1.75 17.11 -1.86
C VAL A 115 1.43 17.79 -0.52
N LYS A 116 2.09 18.91 -0.22
CA LYS A 116 1.83 19.65 1.04
C LYS A 116 0.42 20.22 1.10
N GLN A 117 -0.12 20.74 0.00
CA GLN A 117 -1.50 21.19 -0.07
C GLN A 117 -2.49 20.05 0.22
N PHE A 118 -2.26 18.86 -0.35
CA PHE A 118 -3.10 17.70 -0.07
C PHE A 118 -3.05 17.30 1.41
N LEU A 119 -1.86 17.25 1.99
CA LEU A 119 -1.65 16.87 3.40
C LEU A 119 -2.06 17.98 4.40
N ALA A 120 -2.23 19.21 3.95
CA ALA A 120 -2.74 20.30 4.81
C ALA A 120 -4.27 20.28 4.99
N VAL A 121 -4.98 19.50 4.19
CA VAL A 121 -6.45 19.39 4.25
C VAL A 121 -6.84 18.37 5.31
N PRO A 122 -7.57 18.77 6.38
CA PRO A 122 -7.93 17.87 7.49
C PRO A 122 -8.74 16.65 7.04
N GLU A 123 -9.61 16.80 6.04
CA GLU A 123 -10.41 15.73 5.47
C GLU A 123 -9.55 14.66 4.84
N ASN A 124 -8.47 15.04 4.15
CA ASN A 124 -7.52 14.10 3.56
C ASN A 124 -6.76 13.33 4.66
N LEU A 125 -6.36 14.00 5.74
CA LEU A 125 -5.72 13.35 6.88
C LEU A 125 -6.68 12.34 7.55
N ALA A 126 -7.95 12.71 7.68
CA ALA A 126 -8.96 11.80 8.22
C ALA A 126 -9.14 10.55 7.32
N VAL A 127 -9.14 10.72 6.00
CA VAL A 127 -9.19 9.59 5.05
C VAL A 127 -7.95 8.70 5.19
N LEU A 128 -6.75 9.27 5.31
CA LEU A 128 -5.50 8.52 5.52
C LEU A 128 -5.57 7.68 6.80
N GLU A 129 -6.07 8.26 7.90
CA GLU A 129 -6.23 7.54 9.16
C GLU A 129 -7.26 6.40 9.04
N ARG A 130 -8.36 6.61 8.35
CA ARG A 130 -9.36 5.56 8.08
C ARG A 130 -8.80 4.45 7.18
N LEU A 131 -7.95 4.78 6.20
CA LEU A 131 -7.24 3.78 5.39
C LEU A 131 -6.27 2.96 6.24
N ARG A 132 -5.54 3.59 7.17
CA ARG A 132 -4.69 2.92 8.15
C ARG A 132 -5.48 1.93 9.01
N GLN A 133 -6.61 2.37 9.56
CA GLN A 133 -7.51 1.52 10.37
C GLN A 133 -8.11 0.36 9.56
N ALA A 134 -8.32 0.56 8.26
CA ALA A 134 -8.75 -0.49 7.36
C ALA A 134 -7.64 -1.52 7.03
N GLY A 135 -6.40 -1.26 7.47
CA GLY A 135 -5.25 -2.15 7.33
C GLY A 135 -4.43 -1.93 6.06
N LEU A 136 -4.49 -0.74 5.45
CA LEU A 136 -3.57 -0.40 4.36
C LEU A 136 -2.18 -0.14 4.90
N SER A 137 -1.16 -0.59 4.15
CA SER A 137 0.24 -0.31 4.44
C SER A 137 0.57 1.14 4.08
N LEU A 138 0.69 2.01 5.09
CA LEU A 138 1.11 3.40 4.95
C LEU A 138 2.59 3.61 5.31
N GLU A 139 3.34 2.51 5.37
CA GLU A 139 4.78 2.47 5.62
C GLU A 139 5.45 1.54 4.61
N VAL A 140 6.72 1.78 4.33
CA VAL A 140 7.54 0.88 3.52
C VAL A 140 8.00 -0.26 4.41
N ASP A 141 7.53 -1.46 4.13
CA ASP A 141 8.12 -2.67 4.68
C ASP A 141 9.46 -2.91 3.97
N LEU A 142 10.56 -2.55 4.64
CA LEU A 142 11.92 -2.69 4.09
C LEU A 142 12.25 -4.16 3.79
N GLY A 143 11.66 -5.11 4.52
CA GLY A 143 11.82 -6.54 4.24
C GLY A 143 11.11 -6.96 2.96
N ALA A 144 9.86 -6.55 2.80
CA ALA A 144 9.08 -6.81 1.57
C ALA A 144 9.63 -6.05 0.35
N ALA A 145 10.11 -4.81 0.54
CA ALA A 145 10.73 -4.02 -0.52
C ALA A 145 12.00 -4.68 -1.06
N HIS A 146 12.86 -5.22 -0.20
CA HIS A 146 14.04 -5.98 -0.62
C HIS A 146 13.67 -7.29 -1.33
N ALA A 147 12.65 -8.01 -0.85
CA ALA A 147 12.17 -9.23 -1.49
C ALA A 147 11.58 -8.94 -2.88
N GLN A 148 10.86 -7.84 -3.04
CA GLN A 148 10.30 -7.42 -4.32
C GLN A 148 11.38 -6.99 -5.31
N ALA A 149 12.36 -6.19 -4.86
CA ALA A 149 13.49 -5.78 -5.69
C ALA A 149 14.31 -6.99 -6.16
N ALA A 150 14.48 -8.01 -5.31
CA ALA A 150 15.12 -9.26 -5.67
C ALA A 150 14.32 -10.08 -6.71
N ALA A 151 12.99 -10.06 -6.60
CA ALA A 151 12.09 -10.71 -7.56
C ALA A 151 12.10 -10.01 -8.93
N ASP A 152 12.04 -8.66 -8.92
CA ASP A 152 12.06 -7.84 -10.14
C ASP A 152 13.42 -7.89 -10.86
N ALA A 153 14.51 -8.08 -10.11
CA ALA A 153 15.86 -8.30 -10.66
C ALA A 153 16.11 -9.72 -11.17
N GLY A 154 15.14 -10.64 -11.04
CA GLY A 154 15.27 -12.03 -11.47
C GLY A 154 16.21 -12.89 -10.61
N VAL A 155 16.65 -12.40 -9.44
CA VAL A 155 17.57 -13.06 -8.49
C VAL A 155 16.85 -13.69 -7.30
N ALA A 156 15.53 -13.77 -7.33
CA ALA A 156 14.73 -14.30 -6.23
C ALA A 156 15.01 -15.79 -5.89
N GLY A 157 15.64 -16.53 -6.80
CA GLY A 157 16.05 -17.93 -6.57
C GLY A 157 17.43 -18.10 -5.95
N GLU A 158 18.33 -17.11 -6.06
CA GLU A 158 19.70 -17.19 -5.55
C GLU A 158 19.88 -16.61 -4.15
N LEU A 159 18.96 -15.72 -3.71
CA LEU A 159 19.05 -15.06 -2.41
C LEU A 159 18.47 -15.89 -1.25
N ALA A 160 17.74 -16.96 -1.52
CA ALA A 160 17.27 -17.87 -0.47
C ALA A 160 18.42 -18.68 0.17
N ASP A 161 19.52 -18.92 -0.58
CA ASP A 161 20.74 -19.56 -0.12
C ASP A 161 21.94 -18.60 -0.02
N ALA A 162 21.84 -17.39 -0.53
CA ALA A 162 22.91 -16.41 -0.45
C ALA A 162 22.90 -15.72 0.93
N GLN A 163 23.98 -15.91 1.64
CA GLN A 163 24.28 -15.15 2.86
C GLN A 163 24.92 -13.81 2.41
N PRO A 164 24.11 -12.75 2.14
CA PRO A 164 24.60 -11.50 1.50
C PRO A 164 25.64 -10.77 2.34
N LEU A 165 25.73 -11.11 3.63
CA LEU A 165 26.72 -10.58 4.57
C LEU A 165 27.79 -11.61 4.95
N ALA A 166 27.92 -12.69 4.18
CA ALA A 166 28.93 -13.71 4.42
C ALA A 166 30.34 -13.11 4.32
N GLY A 167 31.16 -13.38 5.33
CA GLY A 167 32.54 -12.84 5.40
C GLY A 167 32.65 -11.45 6.04
N LEU A 168 31.54 -10.74 6.28
CA LEU A 168 31.55 -9.46 6.99
C LEU A 168 31.42 -9.68 8.52
N THR A 169 32.16 -8.87 9.26
CA THR A 169 32.06 -8.86 10.73
C THR A 169 31.48 -7.53 11.19
N PHE A 170 30.41 -7.60 11.97
CA PHE A 170 29.73 -6.42 12.53
C PHE A 170 29.99 -6.34 14.03
N VAL A 171 30.28 -5.11 14.50
CA VAL A 171 30.36 -4.79 15.92
C VAL A 171 29.19 -3.87 16.26
N LEU A 172 28.29 -4.34 17.14
CA LEU A 172 27.13 -3.55 17.54
C LEU A 172 27.51 -2.64 18.72
N THR A 173 27.72 -1.34 18.42
CA THR A 173 28.06 -0.31 19.42
C THR A 173 26.88 0.66 19.59
N GLY A 174 26.71 1.19 20.82
CA GLY A 174 25.66 2.17 21.12
C GLY A 174 24.30 1.56 21.43
N THR A 175 23.29 2.42 21.55
CA THR A 175 21.89 2.04 21.80
C THR A 175 21.14 2.01 20.48
N LEU A 176 20.50 0.88 20.18
CA LEU A 176 19.66 0.73 18.98
C LEU A 176 18.25 1.24 19.30
N VAL A 177 17.68 2.06 18.42
CA VAL A 177 16.42 2.75 18.69
C VAL A 177 15.21 1.82 18.58
N ASN A 178 15.24 0.82 17.68
CA ASN A 178 14.09 0.00 17.33
C ASN A 178 14.26 -1.51 17.60
N ARG A 179 15.43 -1.96 18.10
CA ARG A 179 15.70 -3.37 18.37
C ARG A 179 16.70 -3.50 19.50
N THR A 180 16.64 -4.63 20.23
CA THR A 180 17.69 -5.01 21.18
C THR A 180 18.96 -5.43 20.42
N ARG A 181 20.11 -5.42 21.11
CA ARG A 181 21.39 -5.91 20.51
C ARG A 181 21.30 -7.38 20.10
N ASP A 182 20.58 -8.19 20.90
CA ASP A 182 20.42 -9.62 20.62
C ASP A 182 19.56 -9.86 19.37
N GLU A 183 18.47 -9.12 19.19
CA GLU A 183 17.62 -9.17 17.99
C GLU A 183 18.37 -8.71 16.73
N ALA A 184 19.12 -7.62 16.83
CA ALA A 184 19.94 -7.13 15.73
C ALA A 184 21.07 -8.11 15.39
N GLY A 185 21.71 -8.68 16.40
CA GLY A 185 22.76 -9.70 16.23
C GLY A 185 22.22 -10.97 15.58
N ALA A 186 21.01 -11.42 15.99
CA ALA A 186 20.35 -12.58 15.38
C ALA A 186 20.00 -12.33 13.90
N ALA A 187 19.46 -11.15 13.57
CA ALA A 187 19.14 -10.78 12.22
C ALA A 187 20.38 -10.75 11.29
N LEU A 188 21.50 -10.18 11.76
CA LEU A 188 22.76 -10.15 11.02
C LEU A 188 23.35 -11.55 10.79
N LYS A 189 23.22 -12.46 11.79
CA LYS A 189 23.68 -13.86 11.65
C LYS A 189 22.86 -14.64 10.62
N VAL A 190 21.55 -14.42 10.55
CA VAL A 190 20.67 -15.04 9.53
C VAL A 190 21.12 -14.62 8.12
N LEU A 191 21.63 -13.40 7.96
CA LEU A 191 22.17 -12.89 6.71
C LEU A 191 23.64 -13.31 6.44
N GLY A 192 24.22 -14.18 7.27
CA GLY A 192 25.55 -14.73 7.11
C GLY A 192 26.68 -13.94 7.75
N ALA A 193 26.39 -12.83 8.44
CA ALA A 193 27.38 -12.01 9.10
C ALA A 193 27.95 -12.65 10.38
N LYS A 194 29.21 -12.36 10.70
CA LYS A 194 29.78 -12.57 12.03
C LYS A 194 29.48 -11.35 12.89
N VAL A 195 28.93 -11.57 14.09
CA VAL A 195 28.69 -10.50 15.06
C VAL A 195 29.64 -10.68 16.22
N SER A 196 30.49 -9.66 16.45
CA SER A 196 31.41 -9.56 17.58
C SER A 196 30.88 -8.48 18.53
N GLY A 197 30.80 -8.79 19.79
CA GLY A 197 30.35 -7.86 20.82
C GLY A 197 31.27 -7.87 22.01
#